data_261598202ba36b093491fe29919f5d2a
#
_entry.id   261598202ba36b093491fe29919f5d2a
#
_cell.length_a   1.000
_cell.length_b   1.000
_cell.length_c   1.000
_cell.angle_alpha   90.00
_cell.angle_beta   90.00
_cell.angle_gamma   90.00
#
_symmetry.space_group_name_H-M   'P 1'
#
loop_
_entity.id
_entity.type
_entity.pdbx_description
1 polymer ?
#
loop_
_entity_poly.entity_id
_entity_poly.type
_entity_poly.pdbx_seq_one_letter_code
_entity_poly.pdbx_strand_id
1 'polypeptide(L)'
;MKKLILSLVTVATLCGLAVQAEDKPKTETNVSNPSNDEVAVITTVEGTMVLEFWPDVAPNHVENFKKLAKSGFYDGTAFHRVIKGFMIQGGDPLTKDDSKQSQWGTGGPGWKVKAEFNKKSHVRGVLSAARSQDPDSAGSQFFICHDRATFLDGQYTAYGKLIKGDEVLEKINSTQTGPQDRPVKKMTMTSVKIVPRAEALK
;
A
#
# COMPACT_ATOMS: atom_id res chain seq x y z
N MET A 1 -30.68 -78.66 -25.19
CA MET A 1 -29.64 -79.58 -25.74
C MET A 1 -28.30 -78.85 -25.70
N LYS A 2 -27.37 -79.51 -24.95
CA LYS A 2 -25.91 -79.56 -25.15
C LYS A 2 -25.19 -78.20 -25.40
N LYS A 3 -24.08 -77.77 -24.77
CA LYS A 3 -23.00 -78.55 -24.07
C LYS A 3 -22.21 -77.60 -23.20
N LEU A 4 -21.84 -78.09 -22.06
CA LEU A 4 -20.80 -77.68 -21.13
C LEU A 4 -19.44 -77.78 -21.84
N ILE A 5 -18.60 -76.73 -21.74
CA ILE A 5 -17.13 -76.82 -21.83
C ILE A 5 -16.51 -76.07 -20.72
N LEU A 6 -15.92 -76.76 -19.82
CA LEU A 6 -15.04 -76.40 -18.74
C LEU A 6 -13.64 -76.13 -19.33
N SER A 7 -13.03 -74.99 -19.07
CA SER A 7 -11.59 -74.83 -19.32
C SER A 7 -10.94 -74.11 -18.11
N LEU A 8 -10.07 -74.90 -17.54
CA LEU A 8 -9.21 -74.62 -16.40
C LEU A 8 -7.97 -73.86 -16.92
N VAL A 9 -7.65 -72.65 -16.43
CA VAL A 9 -6.32 -72.04 -16.62
C VAL A 9 -5.87 -71.34 -15.34
N THR A 10 -4.89 -71.94 -14.77
CA THR A 10 -3.75 -71.58 -13.91
C THR A 10 -3.65 -70.12 -13.38
N VAL A 11 -3.57 -70.06 -12.06
CA VAL A 11 -3.13 -68.95 -11.24
C VAL A 11 -1.63 -68.75 -11.44
N ALA A 12 -1.22 -67.57 -11.91
CA ALA A 12 0.14 -67.06 -11.82
C ALA A 12 0.20 -65.92 -10.86
N THR A 13 0.72 -66.17 -9.67
CA THR A 13 0.99 -65.18 -8.64
C THR A 13 2.20 -64.35 -9.05
N LEU A 14 2.00 -63.10 -9.48
CA LEU A 14 3.08 -62.11 -9.64
C LEU A 14 3.13 -61.21 -8.40
N CYS A 15 4.17 -61.46 -7.60
CA CYS A 15 4.57 -60.61 -6.48
C CYS A 15 5.15 -59.31 -7.04
N GLY A 16 4.36 -58.22 -7.09
CA GLY A 16 4.81 -56.90 -7.48
C GLY A 16 5.26 -56.13 -6.24
N LEU A 17 6.57 -55.85 -6.14
CA LEU A 17 7.12 -54.92 -5.15
C LEU A 17 6.50 -53.52 -5.37
N ALA A 18 5.75 -53.05 -4.39
CA ALA A 18 5.37 -51.66 -4.30
C ALA A 18 6.61 -50.84 -3.91
N VAL A 19 7.14 -50.08 -4.85
CA VAL A 19 8.11 -49.01 -4.58
C VAL A 19 7.33 -47.87 -3.98
N GLN A 20 7.48 -47.65 -2.65
CA GLN A 20 7.03 -46.47 -1.98
C GLN A 20 7.91 -45.28 -2.45
N ALA A 21 7.31 -44.37 -3.21
CA ALA A 21 7.90 -43.07 -3.47
C ALA A 21 7.88 -42.26 -2.17
N GLU A 22 9.03 -42.05 -1.58
CA GLU A 22 9.20 -41.09 -0.46
C GLU A 22 8.87 -39.68 -0.96
N ASP A 23 7.76 -39.15 -0.46
CA ASP A 23 7.37 -37.77 -0.64
C ASP A 23 8.30 -36.88 0.20
N LYS A 24 9.36 -36.33 -0.43
CA LYS A 24 10.22 -35.34 0.19
C LYS A 24 9.41 -34.07 0.43
N PRO A 25 9.42 -33.52 1.65
CA PRO A 25 8.77 -32.23 1.88
C PRO A 25 9.43 -31.18 0.98
N LYS A 26 8.65 -30.57 0.09
CA LYS A 26 9.06 -29.37 -0.65
C LYS A 26 9.27 -28.27 0.38
N THR A 27 10.52 -27.98 0.70
CA THR A 27 10.89 -26.75 1.40
C THR A 27 10.53 -25.60 0.45
N GLU A 28 9.37 -24.99 0.66
CA GLU A 28 9.05 -23.71 0.05
C GLU A 28 10.04 -22.70 0.58
N THR A 29 11.13 -22.47 -0.17
CA THR A 29 11.97 -21.31 0.00
C THR A 29 11.13 -20.12 -0.39
N ASN A 30 10.61 -19.42 0.60
CA ASN A 30 9.93 -18.15 0.45
C ASN A 30 10.98 -17.13 -0.06
N VAL A 31 11.24 -17.15 -1.37
CA VAL A 31 12.05 -16.13 -2.03
C VAL A 31 11.20 -14.87 -2.02
N SER A 32 11.33 -14.07 -0.99
CA SER A 32 10.74 -12.74 -0.94
C SER A 32 11.25 -11.98 -2.16
N ASN A 33 10.32 -11.63 -3.06
CA ASN A 33 10.64 -10.78 -4.20
C ASN A 33 11.16 -9.44 -3.63
N PRO A 34 12.42 -9.03 -3.92
CA PRO A 34 13.03 -7.83 -3.33
C PRO A 34 12.18 -6.56 -3.50
N SER A 35 11.35 -6.51 -4.55
CA SER A 35 10.44 -5.39 -4.78
C SER A 35 9.28 -5.30 -3.79
N ASN A 36 8.93 -6.40 -3.10
CA ASN A 36 7.85 -6.44 -2.11
C ASN A 36 8.33 -6.04 -0.69
N ASP A 37 9.63 -5.95 -0.46
CA ASP A 37 10.20 -5.59 0.84
C ASP A 37 10.68 -4.13 0.93
N GLU A 38 10.34 -3.31 -0.07
CA GLU A 38 10.58 -1.87 -0.03
C GLU A 38 9.48 -1.15 0.76
N VAL A 39 9.89 -0.13 1.53
CA VAL A 39 9.01 0.75 2.30
C VAL A 39 9.25 2.21 1.91
N ALA A 40 8.28 3.08 2.18
CA ALA A 40 8.48 4.52 2.08
C ALA A 40 8.93 5.08 3.43
N VAL A 41 10.00 5.88 3.42
CA VAL A 41 10.44 6.69 4.54
C VAL A 41 10.09 8.14 4.22
N ILE A 42 9.10 8.70 4.92
CA ILE A 42 8.66 10.08 4.80
C ILE A 42 9.26 10.87 5.95
N THR A 43 10.23 11.74 5.66
CA THR A 43 10.80 12.68 6.62
C THR A 43 10.05 14.00 6.56
N THR A 44 9.55 14.46 7.69
CA THR A 44 8.79 15.70 7.82
C THR A 44 9.43 16.65 8.80
N VAL A 45 8.92 17.87 8.90
CA VAL A 45 9.33 18.85 9.93
C VAL A 45 8.99 18.41 11.36
N GLU A 46 8.14 17.38 11.54
CA GLU A 46 7.72 16.85 12.86
C GLU A 46 8.37 15.49 13.18
N GLY A 47 9.13 14.92 12.25
CA GLY A 47 9.80 13.63 12.40
C GLY A 47 9.62 12.70 11.19
N THR A 48 9.91 11.42 11.37
CA THR A 48 9.93 10.44 10.28
C THR A 48 8.84 9.38 10.47
N MET A 49 8.13 9.08 9.37
CA MET A 49 7.14 8.01 9.26
C MET A 49 7.63 6.95 8.28
N VAL A 50 7.39 5.67 8.56
CA VAL A 50 7.70 4.56 7.66
C VAL A 50 6.40 3.85 7.27
N LEU A 51 6.17 3.70 5.95
CA LEU A 51 4.97 3.09 5.39
C LEU A 51 5.34 1.81 4.64
N GLU A 52 4.67 0.72 4.94
CA GLU A 52 4.67 -0.48 4.10
C GLU A 52 3.64 -0.37 2.98
N PHE A 53 3.82 -1.16 1.93
CA PHE A 53 2.93 -1.21 0.78
C PHE A 53 2.19 -2.54 0.68
N TRP A 54 1.03 -2.53 0.00
CA TRP A 54 0.18 -3.69 -0.29
C TRP A 54 0.02 -3.91 -1.80
N PRO A 55 1.09 -4.34 -2.50
CA PRO A 55 1.05 -4.54 -3.95
C PRO A 55 0.14 -5.70 -4.39
N ASP A 56 -0.23 -6.58 -3.46
CA ASP A 56 -1.18 -7.68 -3.66
C ASP A 56 -2.62 -7.20 -3.93
N VAL A 57 -2.99 -6.02 -3.45
CA VAL A 57 -4.36 -5.47 -3.57
C VAL A 57 -4.44 -4.18 -4.37
N ALA A 58 -3.35 -3.45 -4.54
CA ALA A 58 -3.31 -2.18 -5.28
C ALA A 58 -1.95 -1.95 -5.97
N PRO A 59 -1.54 -2.84 -6.92
CA PRO A 59 -0.22 -2.79 -7.54
C PRO A 59 0.07 -1.47 -8.26
N ASN A 60 -0.92 -0.91 -8.98
CA ASN A 60 -0.71 0.32 -9.75
C ASN A 60 -0.52 1.55 -8.85
N HIS A 61 -1.24 1.64 -7.71
CA HIS A 61 -1.05 2.73 -6.74
C HIS A 61 0.31 2.62 -6.04
N VAL A 62 0.73 1.41 -5.68
CA VAL A 62 2.06 1.18 -5.09
C VAL A 62 3.17 1.57 -6.06
N GLU A 63 3.10 1.10 -7.31
CA GLU A 63 4.09 1.42 -8.35
C GLU A 63 4.15 2.94 -8.62
N ASN A 64 2.99 3.58 -8.75
CA ASN A 64 2.88 5.03 -8.95
C ASN A 64 3.52 5.81 -7.79
N PHE A 65 3.22 5.44 -6.54
CA PHE A 65 3.82 6.10 -5.37
C PHE A 65 5.34 5.93 -5.37
N LYS A 66 5.83 4.71 -5.58
CA LYS A 66 7.27 4.41 -5.64
C LYS A 66 7.98 5.20 -6.75
N LYS A 67 7.38 5.25 -7.95
CA LYS A 67 7.90 6.01 -9.09
C LYS A 67 8.04 7.49 -8.75
N LEU A 68 7.01 8.10 -8.19
CA LEU A 68 7.01 9.50 -7.78
C LEU A 68 8.02 9.78 -6.66
N ALA A 69 8.10 8.91 -5.65
CA ALA A 69 9.07 9.05 -4.57
C ALA A 69 10.51 8.94 -5.08
N LYS A 70 10.81 7.93 -5.92
CA LYS A 70 12.15 7.73 -6.52
C LYS A 70 12.59 8.89 -7.41
N SER A 71 11.64 9.63 -8.01
CA SER A 71 11.94 10.84 -8.80
C SER A 71 12.08 12.13 -7.98
N GLY A 72 11.94 12.06 -6.64
CA GLY A 72 11.96 13.24 -5.77
C GLY A 72 10.70 14.12 -5.89
N PHE A 73 9.64 13.61 -6.51
CA PHE A 73 8.40 14.37 -6.73
C PHE A 73 7.79 14.88 -5.43
N TYR A 74 7.84 14.10 -4.36
CA TYR A 74 7.26 14.46 -3.06
C TYR A 74 8.14 15.38 -2.21
N ASP A 75 9.45 15.49 -2.49
CA ASP A 75 10.38 16.28 -1.70
C ASP A 75 9.96 17.77 -1.73
N GLY A 76 9.78 18.37 -0.56
CA GLY A 76 9.30 19.74 -0.39
C GLY A 76 7.78 19.94 -0.48
N THR A 77 7.00 18.89 -0.79
CA THR A 77 5.53 18.97 -0.68
C THR A 77 5.09 18.98 0.78
N ALA A 78 3.82 19.29 1.04
CA ALA A 78 3.30 19.37 2.40
C ALA A 78 1.98 18.59 2.59
N PHE A 79 1.70 18.20 3.83
CA PHE A 79 0.35 17.83 4.24
C PHE A 79 -0.48 19.12 4.28
N HIS A 80 -1.27 19.33 3.26
CA HIS A 80 -2.02 20.57 3.02
C HIS A 80 -3.44 20.55 3.58
N ARG A 81 -3.92 19.37 3.97
CA ARG A 81 -5.24 19.19 4.60
C ARG A 81 -5.12 18.21 5.74
N VAL A 82 -5.53 18.62 6.92
CA VAL A 82 -5.47 17.84 8.16
C VAL A 82 -6.80 17.96 8.88
N ILE A 83 -7.50 16.83 9.02
CA ILE A 83 -8.74 16.77 9.81
C ILE A 83 -8.46 15.97 11.07
N LYS A 84 -8.55 16.64 12.21
CA LYS A 84 -8.30 16.04 13.52
C LYS A 84 -9.21 14.84 13.75
N GLY A 85 -8.64 13.71 14.17
CA GLY A 85 -9.38 12.47 14.41
C GLY A 85 -9.81 11.74 13.13
N PHE A 86 -9.35 12.19 11.94
CA PHE A 86 -9.71 11.53 10.69
C PHE A 86 -8.49 11.17 9.85
N MET A 87 -7.80 12.14 9.24
CA MET A 87 -6.66 11.87 8.34
C MET A 87 -5.73 13.06 8.16
N ILE A 88 -4.55 12.81 7.62
CA ILE A 88 -3.64 13.81 7.06
C ILE A 88 -3.47 13.56 5.56
N GLN A 89 -3.66 14.60 4.72
CA GLN A 89 -3.61 14.50 3.25
C GLN A 89 -2.47 15.35 2.69
N GLY A 90 -1.67 14.75 1.81
CA GLY A 90 -0.52 15.38 1.15
C GLY A 90 -0.32 14.91 -0.28
N GLY A 91 0.88 15.17 -0.84
CA GLY A 91 1.28 14.72 -2.18
C GLY A 91 0.89 15.64 -3.33
N ASP A 92 0.42 16.86 -3.03
CA ASP A 92 0.17 17.90 -4.03
C ASP A 92 1.46 18.68 -4.34
N PRO A 93 1.97 18.70 -5.59
CA PRO A 93 3.17 19.43 -5.96
C PRO A 93 3.03 20.96 -5.83
N LEU A 94 1.81 21.51 -5.90
CA LEU A 94 1.59 22.94 -5.74
C LEU A 94 1.95 23.43 -4.34
N THR A 95 1.98 22.52 -3.35
CA THR A 95 2.36 22.86 -1.96
C THR A 95 3.83 23.23 -1.79
N LYS A 96 4.67 23.02 -2.80
CA LYS A 96 6.06 23.49 -2.82
C LYS A 96 6.16 25.01 -2.91
N ASP A 97 5.15 25.66 -3.46
CA ASP A 97 5.09 27.09 -3.72
C ASP A 97 3.99 27.73 -2.86
N ASP A 98 4.40 28.53 -1.88
CA ASP A 98 3.48 29.20 -0.96
C ASP A 98 2.61 30.26 -1.66
N SER A 99 3.06 30.83 -2.79
CA SER A 99 2.26 31.76 -3.59
C SER A 99 1.02 31.11 -4.21
N LYS A 100 1.03 29.77 -4.34
CA LYS A 100 -0.08 28.94 -4.87
C LYS A 100 -1.00 28.39 -3.79
N GLN A 101 -0.94 28.89 -2.57
CA GLN A 101 -1.68 28.34 -1.43
C GLN A 101 -3.19 28.23 -1.68
N SER A 102 -3.79 29.14 -2.46
CA SER A 102 -5.21 29.09 -2.83
C SER A 102 -5.58 27.89 -3.74
N GLN A 103 -4.58 27.29 -4.41
CA GLN A 103 -4.74 26.15 -5.33
C GLN A 103 -4.30 24.83 -4.70
N TRP A 104 -3.78 24.82 -3.47
CA TRP A 104 -3.35 23.59 -2.81
C TRP A 104 -4.51 22.61 -2.71
N GLY A 105 -4.23 21.35 -3.01
CA GLY A 105 -5.22 20.27 -3.11
C GLY A 105 -5.70 20.00 -4.53
N THR A 106 -5.31 20.82 -5.52
CA THR A 106 -5.72 20.65 -6.92
C THR A 106 -4.63 20.10 -7.85
N GLY A 107 -3.38 20.04 -7.37
CA GLY A 107 -2.24 19.59 -8.15
C GLY A 107 -2.13 18.08 -8.24
N GLY A 108 -1.34 17.63 -9.23
CA GLY A 108 -1.08 16.20 -9.47
C GLY A 108 0.12 15.98 -10.38
N PRO A 109 0.41 14.73 -10.75
CA PRO A 109 1.61 14.36 -11.50
C PRO A 109 1.48 14.53 -13.02
N GLY A 110 0.29 14.93 -13.51
CA GLY A 110 -0.01 15.02 -14.95
C GLY A 110 -0.65 13.77 -15.56
N TRP A 111 -0.88 12.73 -14.76
CA TRP A 111 -1.62 11.52 -15.15
C TRP A 111 -2.53 11.04 -14.00
N LYS A 112 -3.41 10.10 -14.32
CA LYS A 112 -4.34 9.48 -13.38
C LYS A 112 -4.02 8.00 -13.20
N VAL A 113 -4.37 7.45 -12.03
CA VAL A 113 -4.29 6.02 -11.69
C VAL A 113 -5.71 5.50 -11.50
N LYS A 114 -6.05 4.44 -12.20
CA LYS A 114 -7.36 3.80 -12.10
C LYS A 114 -7.58 3.20 -10.71
N ALA A 115 -8.80 3.29 -10.20
CA ALA A 115 -9.16 2.78 -8.88
C ALA A 115 -8.87 1.28 -8.73
N GLU A 116 -8.37 0.91 -7.55
CA GLU A 116 -8.10 -0.47 -7.14
C GLU A 116 -8.77 -0.72 -5.79
N PHE A 117 -10.11 -0.60 -5.78
CA PHE A 117 -10.88 -0.81 -4.55
C PHE A 117 -10.71 -2.23 -4.04
N ASN A 118 -10.48 -2.38 -2.74
CA ASN A 118 -10.15 -3.65 -2.12
C ASN A 118 -10.77 -3.78 -0.72
N LYS A 119 -10.54 -4.93 -0.06
CA LYS A 119 -11.13 -5.24 1.24
C LYS A 119 -10.32 -4.76 2.44
N LYS A 120 -9.22 -4.03 2.24
CA LYS A 120 -8.44 -3.44 3.34
C LYS A 120 -9.26 -2.32 3.97
N SER A 121 -9.59 -2.46 5.26
CA SER A 121 -10.38 -1.46 5.97
C SER A 121 -9.54 -0.23 6.34
N HIS A 122 -10.11 0.96 6.19
CA HIS A 122 -9.50 2.23 6.57
C HIS A 122 -9.52 2.37 8.09
N VAL A 123 -8.43 1.96 8.72
CA VAL A 123 -8.17 2.12 10.14
C VAL A 123 -6.92 2.97 10.35
N ARG A 124 -6.60 3.33 11.61
CA ARG A 124 -5.41 4.14 11.93
C ARG A 124 -4.15 3.62 11.21
N GLY A 125 -3.43 4.53 10.60
CA GLY A 125 -2.19 4.29 9.87
C GLY A 125 -2.37 3.87 8.41
N VAL A 126 -3.58 3.57 7.93
CA VAL A 126 -3.78 3.14 6.53
C VAL A 126 -3.47 4.27 5.58
N LEU A 127 -2.62 3.97 4.58
CA LEU A 127 -2.27 4.80 3.44
C LEU A 127 -3.26 4.55 2.32
N SER A 128 -3.92 5.60 1.83
CA SER A 128 -4.94 5.52 0.79
C SER A 128 -4.83 6.65 -0.22
N ALA A 129 -5.29 6.41 -1.44
CA ALA A 129 -5.25 7.38 -2.53
C ALA A 129 -6.34 8.44 -2.37
N ALA A 130 -5.95 9.73 -2.43
CA ALA A 130 -6.90 10.81 -2.57
C ALA A 130 -7.38 10.92 -4.03
N ARG A 131 -8.65 11.28 -4.22
CA ARG A 131 -9.28 11.41 -5.54
C ARG A 131 -10.37 12.49 -5.56
N SER A 132 -10.78 12.91 -6.75
CA SER A 132 -11.97 13.72 -6.95
C SER A 132 -13.24 12.85 -6.94
N GLN A 133 -14.37 13.36 -7.45
CA GLN A 133 -15.60 12.57 -7.58
C GLN A 133 -15.44 11.35 -8.51
N ASP A 134 -14.64 11.50 -9.59
CA ASP A 134 -14.29 10.40 -10.49
C ASP A 134 -13.40 9.37 -9.76
N PRO A 135 -13.83 8.11 -9.61
CA PRO A 135 -13.04 7.07 -8.96
C PRO A 135 -11.64 6.88 -9.56
N ASP A 136 -11.51 7.08 -10.87
CA ASP A 136 -10.27 6.90 -11.64
C ASP A 136 -9.41 8.17 -11.71
N SER A 137 -9.62 9.13 -10.79
CA SER A 137 -8.91 10.42 -10.78
C SER A 137 -7.73 10.49 -9.83
N ALA A 138 -7.37 9.41 -9.15
CA ALA A 138 -6.19 9.40 -8.29
C ALA A 138 -4.93 9.77 -9.07
N GLY A 139 -3.99 10.45 -8.43
CA GLY A 139 -2.74 10.89 -9.04
C GLY A 139 -1.57 10.75 -8.07
N SER A 140 -1.06 11.89 -7.57
CA SER A 140 0.02 11.90 -6.57
C SER A 140 -0.49 12.09 -5.15
N GLN A 141 -1.71 12.58 -4.95
CA GLN A 141 -2.21 12.88 -3.62
C GLN A 141 -2.63 11.61 -2.87
N PHE A 142 -2.29 11.57 -1.60
CA PHE A 142 -2.59 10.48 -0.69
C PHE A 142 -3.01 11.00 0.68
N PHE A 143 -3.63 10.14 1.47
CA PHE A 143 -3.89 10.42 2.88
C PHE A 143 -3.49 9.24 3.76
N ILE A 144 -3.18 9.55 5.02
CA ILE A 144 -2.92 8.56 6.07
C ILE A 144 -4.03 8.73 7.11
N CYS A 145 -4.76 7.65 7.38
CA CYS A 145 -5.82 7.65 8.38
C CYS A 145 -5.24 7.85 9.77
N HIS A 146 -5.74 8.85 10.50
CA HIS A 146 -5.42 9.03 11.91
C HIS A 146 -6.28 8.15 12.82
N ASP A 147 -7.54 7.92 12.42
CA ASP A 147 -8.47 7.07 13.15
C ASP A 147 -9.25 6.17 12.18
N ARG A 148 -10.20 5.40 12.71
CA ARG A 148 -11.07 4.52 11.94
C ARG A 148 -11.97 5.33 11.00
N ALA A 149 -11.93 5.00 9.72
CA ALA A 149 -12.69 5.66 8.65
C ALA A 149 -13.34 4.64 7.70
N THR A 150 -14.01 3.62 8.27
CA THR A 150 -14.59 2.49 7.52
C THR A 150 -15.65 2.90 6.49
N PHE A 151 -16.19 4.12 6.58
CA PHE A 151 -17.07 4.69 5.56
C PHE A 151 -16.36 4.91 4.19
N LEU A 152 -15.02 4.82 4.15
CA LEU A 152 -14.21 4.88 2.93
C LEU A 152 -14.00 3.50 2.29
N ASP A 153 -14.31 2.42 3.00
CA ASP A 153 -14.07 1.05 2.54
C ASP A 153 -14.86 0.78 1.24
N GLY A 154 -14.16 0.17 0.26
CA GLY A 154 -14.73 -0.08 -1.07
C GLY A 154 -14.93 1.16 -1.95
N GLN A 155 -14.62 2.38 -1.46
CA GLN A 155 -14.79 3.64 -2.20
C GLN A 155 -13.47 4.39 -2.42
N TYR A 156 -12.42 4.04 -1.67
CA TYR A 156 -11.06 4.56 -1.81
C TYR A 156 -10.08 3.41 -1.89
N THR A 157 -8.96 3.62 -2.58
CA THR A 157 -7.92 2.60 -2.75
C THR A 157 -6.93 2.67 -1.59
N ALA A 158 -7.05 1.75 -0.65
CA ALA A 158 -6.04 1.52 0.39
C ALA A 158 -4.88 0.71 -0.20
N TYR A 159 -3.63 1.19 -0.06
CA TYR A 159 -2.47 0.56 -0.70
C TYR A 159 -1.22 0.42 0.18
N GLY A 160 -1.36 0.71 1.49
CA GLY A 160 -0.27 0.56 2.45
C GLY A 160 -0.68 0.93 3.87
N LYS A 161 0.29 0.90 4.78
CA LYS A 161 0.07 1.22 6.19
C LYS A 161 1.34 1.77 6.86
N LEU A 162 1.15 2.68 7.81
CA LEU A 162 2.18 3.16 8.74
C LEU A 162 2.65 2.01 9.64
N ILE A 163 3.97 1.79 9.71
CA ILE A 163 4.62 0.77 10.53
C ILE A 163 5.61 1.34 11.57
N LYS A 164 6.00 2.63 11.43
CA LYS A 164 6.84 3.37 12.39
C LYS A 164 6.56 4.86 12.27
N GLY A 165 6.56 5.60 13.38
CA GLY A 165 6.31 7.04 13.42
C GLY A 165 4.85 7.40 13.71
N ASP A 166 4.12 6.58 14.48
CA ASP A 166 2.74 6.87 14.89
C ASP A 166 2.65 8.18 15.71
N GLU A 167 3.68 8.49 16.50
CA GLU A 167 3.82 9.76 17.22
C GLU A 167 3.97 10.97 16.29
N VAL A 168 4.52 10.79 15.09
CA VAL A 168 4.62 11.84 14.06
C VAL A 168 3.26 12.05 13.40
N LEU A 169 2.53 10.98 13.10
CA LEU A 169 1.15 11.06 12.62
C LEU A 169 0.28 11.82 13.63
N GLU A 170 0.42 11.52 14.93
CA GLU A 170 -0.30 12.21 16.00
C GLU A 170 0.03 13.70 16.06
N LYS A 171 1.32 14.06 16.01
CA LYS A 171 1.76 15.48 16.02
C LYS A 171 1.19 16.25 14.84
N ILE A 172 1.24 15.69 13.62
CA ILE A 172 0.72 16.35 12.42
C ILE A 172 -0.80 16.47 12.53
N ASN A 173 -1.52 15.42 12.94
CA ASN A 173 -2.98 15.44 13.05
C ASN A 173 -3.50 16.36 14.16
N SER A 174 -2.69 16.59 15.20
CA SER A 174 -3.01 17.50 16.32
C SER A 174 -2.65 18.97 16.05
N THR A 175 -2.10 19.28 14.87
CA THR A 175 -1.73 20.66 14.53
C THR A 175 -2.96 21.59 14.44
N GLN A 176 -2.74 22.86 14.73
CA GLN A 176 -3.78 23.87 14.50
C GLN A 176 -4.04 24.02 13.00
N THR A 177 -5.31 24.00 12.61
CA THR A 177 -5.77 24.20 11.23
C THR A 177 -6.60 25.49 11.10
N GLY A 178 -6.57 26.07 9.92
CA GLY A 178 -7.39 27.19 9.49
C GLY A 178 -8.43 26.80 8.45
N PRO A 179 -8.87 27.71 7.61
CA PRO A 179 -9.83 27.43 6.54
C PRO A 179 -9.39 26.29 5.64
N GLN A 180 -10.34 25.47 5.17
CA GLN A 180 -10.10 24.28 4.32
C GLN A 180 -9.27 23.19 5.02
N ASP A 181 -9.33 23.10 6.35
CA ASP A 181 -8.56 22.14 7.17
C ASP A 181 -7.03 22.27 6.95
N ARG A 182 -6.55 23.42 6.53
CA ARG A 182 -5.14 23.66 6.23
C ARG A 182 -4.35 23.92 7.51
N PRO A 183 -3.23 23.22 7.74
CA PRO A 183 -2.33 23.50 8.85
C PRO A 183 -1.86 24.97 8.84
N VAL A 184 -1.95 25.66 9.99
CA VAL A 184 -1.44 27.02 10.17
C VAL A 184 0.09 27.04 10.00
N LYS A 185 0.78 26.05 10.59
CA LYS A 185 2.20 25.79 10.35
C LYS A 185 2.31 24.77 9.21
N LYS A 186 3.04 25.10 8.14
CA LYS A 186 3.23 24.22 6.99
C LYS A 186 3.89 22.89 7.40
N MET A 187 3.21 21.78 7.19
CA MET A 187 3.68 20.43 7.51
C MET A 187 4.41 19.82 6.32
N THR A 188 5.65 20.28 6.10
CA THR A 188 6.47 19.93 4.94
C THR A 188 7.04 18.51 5.07
N MET A 189 6.94 17.73 3.99
CA MET A 189 7.72 16.51 3.75
C MET A 189 9.07 16.93 3.15
N THR A 190 10.14 16.86 3.94
CA THR A 190 11.47 17.27 3.49
C THR A 190 12.08 16.26 2.53
N SER A 191 11.75 14.98 2.69
CA SER A 191 12.12 13.94 1.72
C SER A 191 11.16 12.75 1.80
N VAL A 192 11.01 12.04 0.67
CA VAL A 192 10.31 10.75 0.60
C VAL A 192 11.19 9.76 -0.14
N LYS A 193 11.69 8.73 0.57
CA LYS A 193 12.61 7.73 0.03
C LYS A 193 11.96 6.35 0.01
N ILE A 194 12.30 5.57 -1.02
CA ILE A 194 11.97 4.14 -1.09
C ILE A 194 13.23 3.36 -0.76
N VAL A 195 13.19 2.61 0.32
CA VAL A 195 14.33 1.85 0.83
C VAL A 195 13.92 0.43 1.22
N PRO A 196 14.87 -0.53 1.33
CA PRO A 196 14.58 -1.83 1.91
C PRO A 196 14.05 -1.70 3.34
N ARG A 197 13.04 -2.49 3.70
CA ARG A 197 12.43 -2.50 5.05
C ARG A 197 13.46 -2.66 6.16
N ALA A 198 14.44 -3.55 5.96
CA ALA A 198 15.51 -3.80 6.93
C ALA A 198 16.40 -2.56 7.20
N GLU A 199 16.51 -1.64 6.24
CA GLU A 199 17.22 -0.36 6.40
C GLU A 199 16.39 0.65 7.19
N ALA A 200 15.10 0.76 6.88
CA ALA A 200 14.19 1.73 7.50
C ALA A 200 13.87 1.45 8.97
N LEU A 201 14.03 0.20 9.43
CA LEU A 201 13.65 -0.23 10.79
C LEU A 201 14.84 -0.33 11.76
N LYS A 202 16.05 -0.05 11.29
CA LYS A 202 17.22 0.14 12.16
C LYS A 202 17.04 1.41 12.99
#